data_7c27835f9ed5cf99a8a2ea92ec1c754e
#
_entry.id   7c27835f9ed5cf99a8a2ea92ec1c754e
#
_cell.length_a   1.000
_cell.length_b   1.000
_cell.length_c   1.000
_cell.angle_alpha   90.00
_cell.angle_beta   90.00
_cell.angle_gamma   90.00
#
_symmetry.space_group_name_H-M   'P 1'
#
loop_
_entity.id
_entity.type
_entity.pdbx_description
1 polymer ?
#
loop_
_entity_poly.entity_id
_entity_poly.type
_entity_poly.pdbx_seq_one_letter_code
_entity_poly.pdbx_strand_id
1 'polypeptide(L)' 'MTVAARERRIQAVKLADALNAIEGVPVSEYAKMLSHCWANGDLTGEQMKEALLASQRKLAAQENRAHA' A
#
# COMPACT_ATOMS: atom_id res chain seq x y z
N MET A 1 1.95 -19.79 0.07
CA MET A 1 2.76 -19.02 1.02
C MET A 1 2.78 -19.71 2.37
N THR A 2 3.94 -19.77 3.04
CA THR A 2 4.06 -20.40 4.36
C THR A 2 3.46 -19.51 5.46
N VAL A 3 3.11 -20.11 6.59
CA VAL A 3 2.65 -19.37 7.78
C VAL A 3 3.70 -18.36 8.23
N ALA A 4 4.97 -18.76 8.25
CA ALA A 4 6.07 -17.87 8.65
C ALA A 4 6.20 -16.67 7.71
N ALA A 5 6.07 -16.87 6.41
CA ALA A 5 6.13 -15.76 5.43
C ALA A 5 4.95 -14.81 5.59
N ARG A 6 3.76 -15.33 5.84
CA ARG A 6 2.56 -14.53 6.08
C ARG A 6 2.73 -13.69 7.34
N GLU A 7 3.23 -14.28 8.41
CA GLU A 7 3.49 -13.57 9.67
C GLU A 7 4.47 -12.41 9.49
N ARG A 8 5.55 -12.62 8.73
CA ARG A 8 6.52 -11.57 8.41
C ARG A 8 5.87 -10.42 7.65
N ARG A 9 5.00 -10.73 6.69
CA ARG A 9 4.30 -9.72 5.90
C ARG A 9 3.32 -8.92 6.76
N ILE A 10 2.60 -9.59 7.65
CA ILE A 10 1.70 -8.94 8.59
C ILE A 10 2.47 -7.98 9.49
N GLN A 11 3.62 -8.40 10.03
CA GLN A 11 4.46 -7.55 10.86
C GLN A 11 5.01 -6.35 10.08
N ALA A 12 5.40 -6.55 8.82
CA ALA A 12 5.88 -5.47 7.97
C ALA A 12 4.80 -4.41 7.73
N VAL A 13 3.56 -4.83 7.48
CA VAL A 13 2.42 -3.92 7.31
C VAL A 13 2.15 -3.14 8.59
N LYS A 14 2.16 -3.80 9.73
CA LYS A 14 1.95 -3.15 11.04
C LYS A 14 3.02 -2.09 11.32
N LEU A 15 4.28 -2.41 11.03
CA LEU A 15 5.38 -1.47 11.21
C LEU A 15 5.25 -0.26 10.28
N ALA A 16 4.92 -0.49 9.02
CA ALA A 16 4.71 0.60 8.06
C ALA A 16 3.58 1.52 8.49
N ASP A 17 2.46 0.96 8.95
CA ASP A 17 1.31 1.73 9.45
C ASP A 17 1.71 2.57 10.67
N ALA A 18 2.50 2.01 11.59
CA ALA A 18 2.98 2.71 12.77
C ALA A 18 3.90 3.88 12.41
N LEU A 19 4.83 3.67 11.47
CA LEU A 19 5.73 4.72 11.00
C LEU A 19 4.96 5.86 10.33
N ASN A 20 3.99 5.54 9.49
CA ASN A 20 3.16 6.53 8.83
C ASN A 20 2.35 7.35 9.84
N ALA A 21 1.86 6.72 10.90
CA ALA A 21 1.14 7.41 11.97
C ALA A 21 2.04 8.40 12.71
N ILE A 22 3.30 8.03 12.97
CA ILE A 22 4.28 8.89 13.65
C ILE A 22 4.61 10.12 12.79
N GLU A 23 4.80 9.90 11.49
CA GLU A 23 5.13 10.99 10.55
C GLU A 23 3.93 11.87 10.20
N GLY A 24 2.73 11.45 10.56
CA GLY A 24 1.50 12.17 10.23
C GLY A 24 1.13 12.12 8.76
N VAL A 25 1.70 11.20 8.01
CA VAL A 25 1.39 11.02 6.59
C VAL A 25 0.14 10.14 6.47
N PRO A 26 -0.95 10.65 5.87
CA PRO A 26 -2.14 9.83 5.69
C PRO A 26 -1.89 8.74 4.66
N VAL A 27 -2.22 7.50 5.02
CA VAL A 27 -2.19 6.37 4.09
C VAL A 27 -3.60 6.19 3.55
N SER A 28 -3.75 6.14 2.22
CA SER A 28 -5.06 5.96 1.61
C SER A 28 -5.65 4.59 1.99
N GLU A 29 -6.98 4.51 2.04
CA GLU A 29 -7.68 3.26 2.31
C GLU A 29 -7.37 2.20 1.24
N TYR A 30 -7.18 2.65 0.00
CA TYR A 30 -6.80 1.76 -1.09
C TYR A 30 -5.42 1.15 -0.86
N ALA A 31 -4.44 1.96 -0.44
CA ALA A 31 -3.09 1.46 -0.14
C ALA A 31 -3.11 0.47 1.04
N LYS A 32 -3.91 0.74 2.06
CA LYS A 32 -4.10 -0.19 3.18
C LYS A 32 -4.69 -1.52 2.72
N MET A 33 -5.70 -1.46 1.87
CA MET A 33 -6.32 -2.65 1.30
C MET A 33 -5.30 -3.49 0.53
N LEU A 34 -4.50 -2.86 -0.32
CA LEU A 34 -3.45 -3.54 -1.08
C LEU A 34 -2.42 -4.20 -0.16
N SER A 35 -2.01 -3.52 0.91
CA SER A 35 -1.07 -4.07 1.88
C SER A 35 -1.63 -5.31 2.57
N HIS A 36 -2.90 -5.29 2.96
CA HIS A 36 -3.56 -6.44 3.57
C HIS A 36 -3.69 -7.61 2.59
N CYS A 37 -4.02 -7.34 1.32
CA CYS A 37 -4.07 -8.38 0.30
C CYS A 37 -2.70 -9.02 0.08
N TRP A 38 -1.65 -8.22 0.03
CA TRP A 38 -0.29 -8.72 -0.06
C TRP A 38 0.09 -9.57 1.15
N ALA A 39 -0.22 -9.13 2.36
CA ALA A 39 0.08 -9.86 3.60
C ALA A 39 -0.65 -11.20 3.66
N ASN A 40 -1.88 -11.28 3.14
CA ASN A 40 -2.67 -12.50 3.09
C ASN A 40 -2.28 -13.44 1.94
N GLY A 41 -1.43 -12.98 1.00
CA GLY A 41 -1.01 -13.79 -0.15
C GLY A 41 -1.94 -13.68 -1.36
N ASP A 42 -2.90 -12.76 -1.35
CA ASP A 42 -3.83 -12.53 -2.46
C ASP A 42 -3.19 -11.75 -3.61
N LEU A 43 -2.13 -11.00 -3.31
CA LEU A 43 -1.34 -10.25 -4.28
C LEU A 43 0.13 -10.59 -4.16
N THR A 44 0.82 -10.65 -5.30
CA THR A 44 2.28 -10.69 -5.31
C THR A 44 2.83 -9.29 -5.05
N GLY A 45 4.11 -9.19 -4.68
CA GLY A 45 4.77 -7.88 -4.53
C GLY A 45 4.74 -7.06 -5.81
N GLU A 46 4.89 -7.71 -6.96
CA GLU A 46 4.81 -7.05 -8.27
C GLU A 46 3.42 -6.48 -8.53
N GLN A 47 2.38 -7.26 -8.26
CA GLN A 47 0.99 -6.83 -8.43
C GLN A 47 0.66 -5.64 -7.53
N MET A 48 1.11 -5.68 -6.28
CA MET A 48 0.91 -4.58 -5.34
C MET A 48 1.63 -3.31 -5.82
N LYS A 49 2.88 -3.45 -6.26
CA LYS A 49 3.68 -2.34 -6.77
C LYS A 49 3.00 -1.68 -7.97
N GLU A 50 2.53 -2.47 -8.94
CA GLU A 50 1.85 -1.95 -10.12
C GLU A 50 0.56 -1.22 -9.77
N ALA A 51 -0.23 -1.77 -8.84
CA ALA A 51 -1.46 -1.15 -8.40
C ALA A 51 -1.19 0.19 -7.70
N LEU A 52 -0.16 0.27 -6.86
CA LEU A 52 0.23 1.51 -6.20
C LEU A 52 0.70 2.56 -7.20
N LEU A 53 1.52 2.17 -8.18
CA LEU A 53 1.99 3.09 -9.21
C LEU A 53 0.84 3.63 -10.07
N ALA A 54 -0.10 2.77 -10.44
CA ALA A 54 -1.29 3.18 -11.20
C ALA A 54 -2.13 4.17 -10.40
N SER A 55 -2.31 3.94 -9.10
CA SER A 55 -3.03 4.84 -8.21
C SER A 55 -2.35 6.21 -8.11
N GLN A 56 -1.03 6.22 -7.97
CA GLN A 56 -0.25 7.47 -7.91
C GLN A 56 -0.34 8.27 -9.20
N ARG A 57 -0.29 7.60 -10.35
CA ARG A 57 -0.44 8.26 -11.66
C ARG A 57 -1.81 8.90 -11.80
N LYS A 58 -2.84 8.22 -11.34
CA LYS A 58 -4.22 8.74 -11.36
C LYS A 58 -4.34 9.99 -10.49
N LEU A 59 -3.77 9.96 -9.30
CA LEU A 59 -3.78 11.12 -8.39
C LEU A 59 -3.01 12.30 -8.98
N ALA A 60 -1.85 12.06 -9.58
CA ALA A 60 -1.07 13.10 -10.22
C ALA A 60 -1.82 13.74 -11.39
N ALA A 61 -2.53 12.94 -12.19
CA ALA A 61 -3.35 13.45 -13.28
C ALA A 61 -4.52 14.31 -12.78
N GLN A 62 -5.14 13.92 -11.66
CA GLN A 62 -6.20 14.70 -11.03
C GLN A 62 -5.69 16.03 -10.48
N GLU A 63 -4.53 16.04 -9.86
CA GLU A 63 -3.89 17.26 -9.35
C GLU A 63 -3.55 18.22 -10.49
N ASN A 64 -3.00 17.71 -11.59
CA ASN A 64 -2.70 18.52 -12.75
C ASN A 64 -3.96 19.16 -13.34
N ARG A 65 -5.08 18.47 -13.37
CA ARG A 65 -6.36 19.03 -13.80
C ARG A 65 -6.86 20.13 -12.87
N ALA A 66 -6.65 19.95 -11.56
CA ALA A 66 -7.07 20.93 -10.57
C ALA A 66 -6.28 22.24 -10.70
N HIS A 67 -5.05 22.18 -11.20
CA HIS A 67 -4.20 23.35 -11.41
C HIS A 67 -4.33 23.96 -12.80
N ALA A 68 -4.98 23.25 -13.69
CA ALA A 68 -5.25 23.77 -15.02
C ALA A 68 -6.50 24.65 -15.03
#